data_71874637736cb3a7c69df085deca5b9b
#
_entry.id   71874637736cb3a7c69df085deca5b9b
#
_cell.length_a   1.000
_cell.length_b   1.000
_cell.length_c   1.000
_cell.angle_alpha   90.00
_cell.angle_beta   90.00
_cell.angle_gamma   90.00
#
_symmetry.space_group_name_H-M   'P 1'
#
loop_
_entity.id
_entity.type
_entity.pdbx_description
1 polymer ?
#
loop_
_entity_poly.entity_id
_entity_poly.type
_entity_poly.pdbx_seq_one_letter_code
_entity_poly.pdbx_strand_id
1 'polypeptide(L)'
;MLLQPNELVVIGGATIGTVVISAPGKVLSRVTHAFKKGFKGGAPAKNDYMELLKLLYQILALIRREGVLALEPHVSDRATSSLFSAYPTVMHRHHAADFLVDGLKQLVDGCSAEELSLLFDAELETHHDEEHQPIGLIRTAGDALPGLGIVAAVLGIVITMGHLDGGPEEIGHHVAAALVGTFLGILLCYGMVGPIATSIEIQGNAESRFMLCSKEAIVAAARGVNPQIAIEFARRSIFSDERPTGPELEKAFAELKGK
;
A
#
# COMPACT_ATOMS: atom_id res chain seq x y z
N MET A 1 23.48 -18.34 24.50
CA MET A 1 22.69 -19.50 24.05
C MET A 1 21.59 -19.11 23.04
N LEU A 2 20.77 -18.10 23.23
CA LEU A 2 19.71 -17.74 22.28
C LEU A 2 20.18 -17.13 20.94
N LEU A 3 21.34 -16.54 20.88
CA LEU A 3 21.94 -16.00 19.64
C LEU A 3 22.84 -17.07 19.01
N GLN A 4 22.30 -17.78 18.03
CA GLN A 4 23.02 -18.79 17.24
C GLN A 4 23.19 -18.26 15.81
N PRO A 5 24.35 -17.68 15.47
CA PRO A 5 24.56 -17.05 14.15
C PRO A 5 24.45 -18.05 13.00
N ASN A 6 24.82 -19.30 13.22
CA ASN A 6 24.74 -20.34 12.19
C ASN A 6 23.30 -20.65 11.81
N GLU A 7 22.41 -20.75 12.79
CA GLU A 7 20.97 -20.97 12.59
C GLU A 7 20.33 -19.79 11.83
N LEU A 8 20.70 -18.56 12.21
CA LEU A 8 20.22 -17.37 11.51
C LEU A 8 20.67 -17.33 10.05
N VAL A 9 21.90 -17.76 9.75
CA VAL A 9 22.42 -17.82 8.38
C VAL A 9 21.70 -18.88 7.56
N VAL A 10 21.44 -20.05 8.13
CA VAL A 10 20.72 -21.15 7.44
C VAL A 10 19.29 -20.73 7.17
N ILE A 11 18.54 -20.30 8.19
CA ILE A 11 17.14 -19.92 8.06
C ILE A 11 16.99 -18.69 7.17
N GLY A 12 17.76 -17.64 7.41
CA GLY A 12 17.72 -16.40 6.65
C GLY A 12 18.15 -16.58 5.21
N GLY A 13 19.26 -17.29 4.98
CA GLY A 13 19.77 -17.59 3.63
C GLY A 13 18.80 -18.43 2.81
N ALA A 14 18.21 -19.48 3.40
CA ALA A 14 17.22 -20.30 2.74
C ALA A 14 15.92 -19.52 2.45
N THR A 15 15.49 -18.66 3.37
CA THR A 15 14.31 -17.78 3.16
C THR A 15 14.55 -16.79 2.02
N ILE A 16 15.70 -16.14 1.98
CA ILE A 16 16.09 -15.26 0.87
C ILE A 16 16.13 -16.04 -0.44
N GLY A 17 16.72 -17.24 -0.44
CA GLY A 17 16.73 -18.14 -1.59
C GLY A 17 15.33 -18.47 -2.08
N THR A 18 14.40 -18.79 -1.18
CA THR A 18 12.99 -19.04 -1.52
C THR A 18 12.37 -17.82 -2.22
N VAL A 19 12.56 -16.62 -1.69
CA VAL A 19 12.02 -15.38 -2.30
C VAL A 19 12.61 -15.13 -3.68
N VAL A 20 13.94 -15.30 -3.83
CA VAL A 20 14.64 -15.07 -5.10
C VAL A 20 14.20 -16.07 -6.18
N ILE A 21 13.99 -17.33 -5.82
CA ILE A 21 13.54 -18.38 -6.76
C ILE A 21 12.05 -18.16 -7.13
N SER A 22 11.24 -17.63 -6.19
CA SER A 22 9.78 -17.50 -6.36
C SER A 22 9.38 -16.33 -7.25
N ALA A 23 10.26 -15.36 -7.55
CA ALA A 23 9.83 -14.15 -8.23
C ALA A 23 10.83 -13.58 -9.24
N PRO A 24 10.32 -12.98 -10.35
CA PRO A 24 11.13 -12.19 -11.26
C PRO A 24 11.79 -10.99 -10.58
N GLY A 25 12.96 -10.56 -11.09
CA GLY A 25 13.75 -9.47 -10.47
C GLY A 25 12.99 -8.15 -10.29
N LYS A 26 12.02 -7.84 -11.17
CA LYS A 26 11.14 -6.66 -11.03
C LYS A 26 10.28 -6.72 -9.76
N VAL A 27 9.75 -7.89 -9.44
CA VAL A 27 8.92 -8.08 -8.24
C VAL A 27 9.78 -8.05 -6.98
N LEU A 28 11.01 -8.57 -7.04
CA LEU A 28 11.97 -8.50 -5.93
C LEU A 28 12.31 -7.06 -5.53
N SER A 29 12.46 -6.15 -6.50
CA SER A 29 12.66 -4.73 -6.19
C SER A 29 11.44 -4.09 -5.52
N ARG A 30 10.22 -4.50 -5.92
CA ARG A 30 8.97 -4.08 -5.27
C ARG A 30 8.87 -4.61 -3.83
N VAL A 31 9.31 -5.85 -3.56
CA VAL A 31 9.36 -6.41 -2.20
C VAL A 31 10.23 -5.56 -1.27
N THR A 32 11.43 -5.18 -1.70
CA THR A 32 12.32 -4.34 -0.89
C THR A 32 11.74 -2.96 -0.62
N HIS A 33 11.03 -2.39 -1.60
CA HIS A 33 10.34 -1.10 -1.45
C HIS A 33 9.13 -1.22 -0.50
N ALA A 34 8.30 -2.24 -0.68
CA ALA A 34 7.15 -2.53 0.17
C ALA A 34 7.55 -2.75 1.63
N PHE A 35 8.64 -3.49 1.85
CA PHE A 35 9.18 -3.72 3.20
C PHE A 35 9.58 -2.41 3.89
N LYS A 36 10.27 -1.50 3.16
CA LYS A 36 10.62 -0.17 3.68
C LYS A 36 9.39 0.70 3.95
N LYS A 37 8.37 0.64 3.06
CA LYS A 37 7.09 1.35 3.21
C LYS A 37 6.34 0.85 4.47
N GLY A 38 6.33 -0.47 4.70
CA GLY A 38 5.67 -1.09 5.86
C GLY A 38 6.16 -0.58 7.22
N PHE A 39 7.45 -0.24 7.33
CA PHE A 39 8.01 0.34 8.56
C PHE A 39 7.80 1.84 8.70
N LYS A 40 7.70 2.60 7.59
CA LYS A 40 7.59 4.06 7.63
C LYS A 40 6.15 4.54 7.87
N GLY A 41 5.17 3.71 7.61
CA GLY A 41 3.78 4.13 7.54
C GLY A 41 3.53 4.97 6.26
N GLY A 42 2.36 5.54 6.13
CA GLY A 42 2.04 6.40 4.99
C GLY A 42 0.61 6.25 4.48
N ALA A 43 -0.24 5.50 5.20
CA ALA A 43 -1.66 5.48 4.91
C ALA A 43 -2.25 6.90 4.94
N PRO A 44 -3.21 7.22 4.04
CA PRO A 44 -3.90 8.50 4.08
C PRO A 44 -4.65 8.68 5.40
N ALA A 45 -4.40 9.81 6.06
CA ALA A 45 -5.10 10.20 7.28
C ALA A 45 -6.31 11.09 6.95
N LYS A 46 -7.17 11.35 7.93
CA LYS A 46 -8.35 12.20 7.79
C LYS A 46 -8.06 13.57 7.14
N ASN A 47 -6.90 14.16 7.47
CA ASN A 47 -6.50 15.44 6.87
C ASN A 47 -6.18 15.32 5.39
N ASP A 48 -5.57 14.21 4.95
CA ASP A 48 -5.26 13.96 3.54
C ASP A 48 -6.55 13.83 2.73
N TYR A 49 -7.54 13.13 3.27
CA TYR A 49 -8.87 13.04 2.67
C TYR A 49 -9.59 14.41 2.64
N MET A 50 -9.42 15.23 3.67
CA MET A 50 -9.99 16.59 3.67
C MET A 50 -9.38 17.43 2.55
N GLU A 51 -8.06 17.37 2.35
CA GLU A 51 -7.37 18.08 1.27
C GLU A 51 -7.81 17.55 -0.12
N LEU A 52 -7.96 16.23 -0.27
CA LEU A 52 -8.49 15.63 -1.50
C LEU A 52 -9.91 16.12 -1.80
N LEU A 53 -10.81 16.09 -0.82
CA LEU A 53 -12.20 16.52 -1.01
C LEU A 53 -12.31 18.01 -1.33
N LYS A 54 -11.44 18.85 -0.77
CA LYS A 54 -11.34 20.29 -1.13
C LYS A 54 -10.89 20.47 -2.57
N LEU A 55 -9.83 19.76 -2.99
CA LEU A 55 -9.34 19.78 -4.36
C LEU A 55 -10.43 19.34 -5.34
N LEU A 56 -11.05 18.19 -5.09
CA LEU A 56 -12.14 17.67 -5.90
C LEU A 56 -13.30 18.67 -5.99
N TYR A 57 -13.69 19.29 -4.87
CA TYR A 57 -14.74 20.31 -4.88
C TYR A 57 -14.40 21.49 -5.79
N GLN A 58 -13.16 21.98 -5.75
CA GLN A 58 -12.71 23.09 -6.64
C GLN A 58 -12.72 22.68 -8.11
N ILE A 59 -12.24 21.47 -8.43
CA ILE A 59 -12.30 20.90 -9.78
C ILE A 59 -13.76 20.84 -10.27
N LEU A 60 -14.65 20.28 -9.49
CA LEU A 60 -16.06 20.11 -9.86
C LEU A 60 -16.80 21.46 -9.96
N ALA A 61 -16.45 22.41 -9.09
CA ALA A 61 -17.00 23.76 -9.17
C ALA A 61 -16.51 24.50 -10.44
N LEU A 62 -15.25 24.31 -10.84
CA LEU A 62 -14.71 24.83 -12.08
C LEU A 62 -15.43 24.24 -13.30
N ILE A 63 -15.58 22.92 -13.35
CA ILE A 63 -16.35 22.23 -14.42
C ILE A 63 -17.79 22.78 -14.49
N ARG A 64 -18.44 22.96 -13.35
CA ARG A 64 -19.82 23.44 -13.31
C ARG A 64 -19.97 24.86 -13.81
N ARG A 65 -18.99 25.72 -13.56
CA ARG A 65 -19.02 27.14 -13.89
C ARG A 65 -18.57 27.40 -15.33
N GLU A 66 -17.52 26.75 -15.78
CA GLU A 66 -16.80 27.08 -17.02
C GLU A 66 -16.79 25.92 -18.03
N GLY A 67 -17.30 24.77 -17.65
CA GLY A 67 -17.30 23.56 -18.48
C GLY A 67 -16.03 22.72 -18.29
N VAL A 68 -16.07 21.50 -18.85
CA VAL A 68 -14.99 20.52 -18.69
C VAL A 68 -13.67 20.99 -19.31
N LEU A 69 -13.73 21.71 -20.43
CA LEU A 69 -12.54 22.23 -21.13
C LEU A 69 -11.72 23.22 -20.29
N ALA A 70 -12.31 23.82 -19.25
CA ALA A 70 -11.57 24.67 -18.32
C ALA A 70 -10.47 23.93 -17.53
N LEU A 71 -10.53 22.60 -17.50
CA LEU A 71 -9.50 21.77 -16.88
C LEU A 71 -8.27 21.55 -17.77
N GLU A 72 -8.37 21.73 -19.08
CA GLU A 72 -7.31 21.41 -20.03
C GLU A 72 -5.94 22.01 -19.66
N PRO A 73 -5.81 23.32 -19.31
CA PRO A 73 -4.52 23.87 -18.90
C PRO A 73 -3.98 23.27 -17.60
N HIS A 74 -4.86 22.81 -16.69
CA HIS A 74 -4.46 22.21 -15.42
C HIS A 74 -3.98 20.77 -15.58
N VAL A 75 -4.64 19.97 -16.42
CA VAL A 75 -4.28 18.56 -16.63
C VAL A 75 -3.12 18.39 -17.61
N SER A 76 -2.89 19.36 -18.53
CA SER A 76 -1.78 19.34 -19.48
C SER A 76 -0.43 19.58 -18.78
N ASP A 77 -0.39 20.49 -17.82
CA ASP A 77 0.81 20.75 -17.01
C ASP A 77 0.45 20.84 -15.52
N ARG A 78 0.53 19.68 -14.86
CA ARG A 78 0.26 19.55 -13.43
C ARG A 78 1.20 20.42 -12.58
N ALA A 79 2.45 20.60 -13.00
CA ALA A 79 3.47 21.25 -12.20
C ALA A 79 3.25 22.76 -12.08
N THR A 80 2.72 23.39 -13.14
CA THR A 80 2.43 24.85 -13.19
C THR A 80 1.00 25.18 -12.78
N SER A 81 0.15 24.17 -12.59
CA SER A 81 -1.25 24.35 -12.22
C SER A 81 -1.41 24.95 -10.83
N SER A 82 -2.00 26.13 -10.74
CA SER A 82 -2.35 26.77 -9.46
C SER A 82 -3.37 25.96 -8.65
N LEU A 83 -4.21 25.20 -9.33
CA LEU A 83 -5.22 24.32 -8.72
C LEU A 83 -4.56 23.17 -7.96
N PHE A 84 -3.63 22.45 -8.58
CA PHE A 84 -2.95 21.30 -7.97
C PHE A 84 -1.85 21.73 -6.99
N SER A 85 -1.14 22.81 -7.25
CA SER A 85 -0.09 23.32 -6.35
C SER A 85 -0.61 23.79 -4.99
N ALA A 86 -1.91 24.11 -4.89
CA ALA A 86 -2.57 24.45 -3.64
C ALA A 86 -2.73 23.23 -2.68
N TYR A 87 -2.57 22.00 -3.20
CA TYR A 87 -2.80 20.76 -2.45
C TYR A 87 -1.58 19.82 -2.52
N PRO A 88 -0.42 20.21 -1.98
CA PRO A 88 0.81 19.43 -2.07
C PRO A 88 0.69 18.05 -1.43
N THR A 89 -0.09 17.89 -0.36
CA THR A 89 -0.33 16.62 0.32
C THR A 89 -0.92 15.57 -0.64
N VAL A 90 -1.86 15.97 -1.51
CA VAL A 90 -2.46 15.09 -2.53
C VAL A 90 -1.43 14.83 -3.63
N MET A 91 -0.72 15.85 -4.09
CA MET A 91 0.24 15.74 -5.19
C MET A 91 1.48 14.93 -4.86
N HIS A 92 1.89 14.85 -3.59
CA HIS A 92 2.99 14.01 -3.15
C HIS A 92 2.64 12.50 -3.15
N ARG A 93 1.38 12.13 -3.23
CA ARG A 93 0.92 10.75 -3.45
C ARG A 93 0.89 10.48 -4.95
N HIS A 94 2.07 10.21 -5.52
CA HIS A 94 2.27 10.17 -6.97
C HIS A 94 1.24 9.31 -7.69
N HIS A 95 1.01 8.06 -7.26
CA HIS A 95 0.02 7.17 -7.88
C HIS A 95 -1.40 7.75 -7.85
N ALA A 96 -1.83 8.26 -6.71
CA ALA A 96 -3.17 8.84 -6.59
C ALA A 96 -3.30 10.16 -7.37
N ALA A 97 -2.23 10.95 -7.46
CA ALA A 97 -2.20 12.17 -8.23
C ALA A 97 -2.22 11.89 -9.75
N ASP A 98 -1.48 10.88 -10.21
CA ASP A 98 -1.49 10.44 -11.61
C ASP A 98 -2.86 9.89 -11.98
N PHE A 99 -3.43 9.02 -11.17
CA PHE A 99 -4.80 8.51 -11.32
C PHE A 99 -5.85 9.63 -11.46
N LEU A 100 -5.78 10.63 -10.57
CA LEU A 100 -6.69 11.77 -10.60
C LEU A 100 -6.52 12.59 -11.91
N VAL A 101 -5.29 12.94 -12.27
CA VAL A 101 -5.01 13.79 -13.43
C VAL A 101 -5.32 13.08 -14.74
N ASP A 102 -4.97 11.79 -14.84
CA ASP A 102 -5.23 11.02 -16.06
C ASP A 102 -6.74 10.77 -16.25
N GLY A 103 -7.48 10.51 -15.18
CA GLY A 103 -8.95 10.44 -15.25
C GLY A 103 -9.59 11.78 -15.66
N LEU A 104 -9.08 12.92 -15.17
CA LEU A 104 -9.55 14.24 -15.60
C LEU A 104 -9.22 14.53 -17.07
N LYS A 105 -8.08 14.06 -17.60
CA LYS A 105 -7.74 14.16 -19.03
C LYS A 105 -8.76 13.38 -19.88
N GLN A 106 -9.08 12.14 -19.49
CA GLN A 106 -10.09 11.34 -20.17
C GLN A 106 -11.47 12.04 -20.19
N LEU A 107 -11.81 12.72 -19.09
CA LEU A 107 -13.04 13.52 -19.04
C LEU A 107 -12.99 14.73 -20.00
N VAL A 108 -11.84 15.43 -20.11
CA VAL A 108 -11.62 16.54 -21.07
C VAL A 108 -11.67 16.02 -22.51
N ASP A 109 -11.13 14.83 -22.76
CA ASP A 109 -11.14 14.17 -24.08
C ASP A 109 -12.54 13.67 -24.50
N GLY A 110 -13.53 13.77 -23.60
CA GLY A 110 -14.93 13.49 -23.90
C GLY A 110 -15.40 12.08 -23.59
N CYS A 111 -14.67 11.31 -22.77
CA CYS A 111 -15.15 10.01 -22.28
C CYS A 111 -16.49 10.16 -21.57
N SER A 112 -17.41 9.26 -21.86
CA SER A 112 -18.66 9.14 -21.13
C SER A 112 -18.43 8.72 -19.67
N ALA A 113 -19.40 8.98 -18.80
CA ALA A 113 -19.30 8.60 -17.40
C ALA A 113 -19.14 7.07 -17.20
N GLU A 114 -19.74 6.27 -18.07
CA GLU A 114 -19.67 4.82 -18.07
C GLU A 114 -18.28 4.34 -18.50
N GLU A 115 -17.73 4.86 -19.58
CA GLU A 115 -16.38 4.54 -20.05
C GLU A 115 -15.33 4.96 -19.00
N LEU A 116 -15.47 6.16 -18.44
CA LEU A 116 -14.58 6.65 -17.39
C LEU A 116 -14.63 5.78 -16.13
N SER A 117 -15.83 5.30 -15.74
CA SER A 117 -15.94 4.37 -14.62
C SER A 117 -15.20 3.05 -14.90
N LEU A 118 -15.33 2.49 -16.10
CA LEU A 118 -14.64 1.27 -16.49
C LEU A 118 -13.12 1.44 -16.53
N LEU A 119 -12.63 2.59 -17.03
CA LEU A 119 -11.20 2.90 -17.04
C LEU A 119 -10.64 2.98 -15.61
N PHE A 120 -11.32 3.70 -14.74
CA PHE A 120 -10.94 3.77 -13.32
C PHE A 120 -10.98 2.42 -12.62
N ASP A 121 -11.98 1.56 -12.92
CA ASP A 121 -12.05 0.23 -12.32
C ASP A 121 -10.88 -0.65 -12.76
N ALA A 122 -10.54 -0.65 -14.05
CA ALA A 122 -9.41 -1.39 -14.58
C ALA A 122 -8.07 -0.90 -13.97
N GLU A 123 -7.90 0.41 -13.77
CA GLU A 123 -6.70 0.98 -13.16
C GLU A 123 -6.61 0.63 -11.66
N LEU A 124 -7.73 0.71 -10.93
CA LEU A 124 -7.79 0.31 -9.52
C LEU A 124 -7.49 -1.17 -9.33
N GLU A 125 -8.01 -2.04 -10.19
CA GLU A 125 -7.73 -3.48 -10.17
C GLU A 125 -6.25 -3.75 -10.45
N THR A 126 -5.69 -3.12 -11.48
CA THR A 126 -4.26 -3.23 -11.82
C THR A 126 -3.37 -2.76 -10.66
N HIS A 127 -3.69 -1.62 -10.05
CA HIS A 127 -2.95 -1.10 -8.90
C HIS A 127 -3.04 -2.05 -7.70
N HIS A 128 -4.22 -2.60 -7.44
CA HIS A 128 -4.44 -3.58 -6.39
C HIS A 128 -3.57 -4.83 -6.60
N ASP A 129 -3.59 -5.41 -7.80
CA ASP A 129 -2.78 -6.58 -8.15
C ASP A 129 -1.27 -6.30 -8.02
N GLU A 130 -0.82 -5.13 -8.46
CA GLU A 130 0.58 -4.74 -8.34
C GLU A 130 1.05 -4.57 -6.90
N GLU A 131 0.21 -4.07 -6.00
CA GLU A 131 0.50 -3.95 -4.57
C GLU A 131 0.44 -5.32 -3.86
N HIS A 132 -0.42 -6.23 -4.30
CA HIS A 132 -0.56 -7.56 -3.70
C HIS A 132 0.59 -8.53 -4.03
N GLN A 133 1.23 -8.41 -5.21
CA GLN A 133 2.35 -9.28 -5.60
C GLN A 133 3.50 -9.30 -4.56
N PRO A 134 4.07 -8.17 -4.13
CA PRO A 134 5.13 -8.18 -3.11
C PRO A 134 4.65 -8.67 -1.74
N ILE A 135 3.39 -8.42 -1.38
CA ILE A 135 2.80 -8.89 -0.12
C ILE A 135 2.71 -10.41 -0.10
N GLY A 136 2.27 -11.03 -1.20
CA GLY A 136 2.22 -12.47 -1.37
C GLY A 136 3.60 -13.13 -1.19
N LEU A 137 4.65 -12.52 -1.75
CA LEU A 137 6.02 -13.01 -1.58
C LEU A 137 6.54 -12.88 -0.15
N ILE A 138 6.24 -11.77 0.53
CA ILE A 138 6.60 -11.59 1.95
C ILE A 138 5.88 -12.66 2.81
N ARG A 139 4.61 -12.96 2.52
CA ARG A 139 3.87 -14.04 3.18
C ARG A 139 4.48 -15.41 2.91
N THR A 140 4.81 -15.71 1.65
CA THR A 140 5.50 -16.96 1.29
C THR A 140 6.82 -17.10 2.03
N ALA A 141 7.60 -16.04 2.15
CA ALA A 141 8.81 -16.02 2.96
C ALA A 141 8.53 -16.30 4.45
N GLY A 142 7.49 -15.66 4.98
CA GLY A 142 7.03 -15.87 6.35
C GLY A 142 6.64 -17.33 6.62
N ASP A 143 5.82 -17.89 5.76
CA ASP A 143 5.30 -19.26 5.87
C ASP A 143 6.40 -20.33 5.74
N ALA A 144 7.49 -20.03 5.02
CA ALA A 144 8.65 -20.91 4.92
C ALA A 144 9.50 -20.94 6.20
N LEU A 145 9.52 -19.87 7.00
CA LEU A 145 10.40 -19.74 8.17
C LEU A 145 10.24 -20.86 9.23
N PRO A 146 9.03 -21.28 9.64
CA PRO A 146 8.88 -22.38 10.59
C PRO A 146 9.43 -23.71 10.06
N GLY A 147 9.15 -24.01 8.77
CA GLY A 147 9.66 -25.20 8.10
C GLY A 147 11.19 -25.20 8.00
N LEU A 148 11.76 -24.07 7.61
CA LEU A 148 13.21 -23.90 7.54
C LEU A 148 13.88 -23.95 8.93
N GLY A 149 13.18 -23.47 9.97
CA GLY A 149 13.59 -23.63 11.36
C GLY A 149 13.69 -25.10 11.79
N ILE A 150 12.73 -25.94 11.37
CA ILE A 150 12.78 -27.39 11.60
C ILE A 150 13.93 -28.03 10.84
N VAL A 151 14.16 -27.64 9.57
CA VAL A 151 15.27 -28.14 8.77
C VAL A 151 16.62 -27.81 9.44
N ALA A 152 16.79 -26.57 9.89
CA ALA A 152 17.98 -26.14 10.63
C ALA A 152 18.17 -26.97 11.92
N ALA A 153 17.11 -27.19 12.68
CA ALA A 153 17.14 -28.01 13.89
C ALA A 153 17.57 -29.47 13.60
N VAL A 154 16.98 -30.09 12.58
CA VAL A 154 17.34 -31.46 12.17
C VAL A 154 18.81 -31.52 11.72
N LEU A 155 19.27 -30.55 10.95
CA LEU A 155 20.66 -30.45 10.51
C LEU A 155 21.61 -30.33 11.71
N GLY A 156 21.26 -29.51 12.70
CA GLY A 156 22.01 -29.37 13.96
C GLY A 156 22.12 -30.70 14.72
N ILE A 157 21.01 -31.45 14.79
CA ILE A 157 21.00 -32.80 15.43
C ILE A 157 21.88 -33.79 14.65
N VAL A 158 21.81 -33.80 13.32
CA VAL A 158 22.63 -34.68 12.47
C VAL A 158 24.14 -34.40 12.70
N ILE A 159 24.52 -33.11 12.77
CA ILE A 159 25.90 -32.72 13.07
C ILE A 159 26.31 -33.22 14.47
N THR A 160 25.45 -33.07 15.46
CA THR A 160 25.68 -33.53 16.82
C THR A 160 25.94 -35.06 16.88
N MET A 161 25.11 -35.81 16.14
CA MET A 161 25.29 -37.28 16.07
C MET A 161 26.61 -37.69 15.43
N GLY A 162 27.22 -36.84 14.60
CA GLY A 162 28.55 -37.07 14.07
C GLY A 162 29.70 -36.77 15.05
N HIS A 163 29.42 -36.18 16.22
CA HIS A 163 30.38 -35.78 17.24
C HIS A 163 30.05 -36.37 18.62
N LEU A 164 29.56 -37.61 18.67
CA LEU A 164 29.17 -38.29 19.92
C LEU A 164 30.35 -38.54 20.88
N ASP A 165 31.61 -38.43 20.40
CA ASP A 165 32.79 -38.58 21.23
C ASP A 165 33.01 -37.37 22.17
N GLY A 166 32.30 -36.27 21.96
CA GLY A 166 32.20 -35.11 22.87
C GLY A 166 31.41 -35.49 24.14
N GLY A 167 31.79 -34.94 25.28
CA GLY A 167 31.10 -35.19 26.54
C GLY A 167 29.61 -34.76 26.54
N PRO A 168 28.79 -35.14 27.53
CA PRO A 168 27.38 -34.80 27.62
C PRO A 168 27.07 -33.29 27.54
N GLU A 169 28.02 -32.47 27.95
CA GLU A 169 27.90 -30.98 27.90
C GLU A 169 27.91 -30.45 26.46
N GLU A 170 28.77 -31.00 25.60
CA GLU A 170 28.86 -30.64 24.20
C GLU A 170 27.62 -31.07 23.41
N ILE A 171 27.15 -32.28 23.65
CA ILE A 171 25.89 -32.80 23.11
C ILE A 171 24.71 -31.91 23.52
N GLY A 172 24.62 -31.54 24.81
CA GLY A 172 23.60 -30.65 25.33
C GLY A 172 23.59 -29.28 24.67
N HIS A 173 24.79 -28.71 24.41
CA HIS A 173 24.93 -27.44 23.73
C HIS A 173 24.40 -27.50 22.29
N HIS A 174 24.73 -28.52 21.53
CA HIS A 174 24.27 -28.68 20.14
C HIS A 174 22.78 -28.96 20.04
N VAL A 175 22.22 -29.75 20.95
CA VAL A 175 20.75 -30.00 21.02
C VAL A 175 20.02 -28.68 21.33
N ALA A 176 20.52 -27.89 22.28
CA ALA A 176 19.93 -26.60 22.63
C ALA A 176 20.01 -25.64 21.44
N ALA A 177 21.12 -25.60 20.68
CA ALA A 177 21.26 -24.79 19.46
C ALA A 177 20.21 -25.17 18.41
N ALA A 178 20.02 -26.48 18.15
CA ALA A 178 19.02 -26.97 17.20
C ALA A 178 17.59 -26.56 17.58
N LEU A 179 17.23 -26.61 18.87
CA LEU A 179 15.90 -26.16 19.33
C LEU A 179 15.70 -24.66 19.13
N VAL A 180 16.74 -23.86 19.22
CA VAL A 180 16.71 -22.41 18.96
C VAL A 180 16.34 -22.12 17.50
N GLY A 181 16.79 -22.91 16.53
CA GLY A 181 16.42 -22.77 15.12
C GLY A 181 14.90 -22.83 14.89
N THR A 182 14.25 -23.83 15.46
CA THR A 182 12.78 -23.95 15.38
C THR A 182 12.08 -22.77 16.05
N PHE A 183 12.52 -22.39 17.25
CA PHE A 183 11.97 -21.22 17.95
C PHE A 183 12.11 -19.92 17.15
N LEU A 184 13.29 -19.67 16.59
CA LEU A 184 13.55 -18.48 15.78
C LEU A 184 12.69 -18.46 14.50
N GLY A 185 12.55 -19.60 13.81
CA GLY A 185 11.70 -19.69 12.62
C GLY A 185 10.25 -19.29 12.91
N ILE A 186 9.69 -19.82 13.99
CA ILE A 186 8.33 -19.49 14.44
C ILE A 186 8.22 -18.02 14.88
N LEU A 187 9.17 -17.53 15.66
CA LEU A 187 9.18 -16.16 16.15
C LEU A 187 9.28 -15.15 14.99
N LEU A 188 10.14 -15.38 14.02
CA LEU A 188 10.30 -14.52 12.85
C LEU A 188 9.04 -14.53 11.98
N CYS A 189 8.42 -15.69 11.76
CA CYS A 189 7.19 -15.79 10.98
C CYS A 189 6.06 -14.99 11.62
N TYR A 190 5.66 -15.33 12.83
CA TYR A 190 4.47 -14.79 13.48
C TYR A 190 4.72 -13.48 14.23
N GLY A 191 5.94 -13.25 14.71
CA GLY A 191 6.30 -12.04 15.45
C GLY A 191 6.76 -10.87 14.59
N MET A 192 7.24 -11.13 13.36
CA MET A 192 7.80 -10.07 12.50
C MET A 192 7.23 -10.06 11.09
N VAL A 193 7.47 -11.10 10.30
CA VAL A 193 7.17 -11.11 8.85
C VAL A 193 5.67 -11.03 8.60
N GLY A 194 4.87 -11.81 9.33
CA GLY A 194 3.41 -11.80 9.25
C GLY A 194 2.81 -10.41 9.54
N PRO A 195 3.09 -9.81 10.71
CA PRO A 195 2.63 -8.46 11.03
C PRO A 195 3.08 -7.39 10.03
N ILE A 196 4.30 -7.47 9.50
CA ILE A 196 4.80 -6.55 8.47
C ILE A 196 3.98 -6.70 7.18
N ALA A 197 3.75 -7.93 6.70
CA ALA A 197 2.94 -8.18 5.52
C ALA A 197 1.53 -7.61 5.67
N THR A 198 0.91 -7.82 6.83
CA THR A 198 -0.42 -7.26 7.14
C THR A 198 -0.41 -5.73 7.19
N SER A 199 0.63 -5.12 7.76
CA SER A 199 0.77 -3.65 7.79
C SER A 199 0.87 -3.06 6.38
N ILE A 200 1.64 -3.69 5.49
CA ILE A 200 1.78 -3.26 4.09
C ILE A 200 0.44 -3.37 3.37
N GLU A 201 -0.29 -4.46 3.56
CA GLU A 201 -1.61 -4.69 2.97
C GLU A 201 -2.64 -3.63 3.40
N ILE A 202 -2.68 -3.30 4.68
CA ILE A 202 -3.56 -2.25 5.22
C ILE A 202 -3.24 -0.90 4.57
N GLN A 203 -1.95 -0.58 4.41
CA GLN A 203 -1.52 0.66 3.78
C GLN A 203 -1.88 0.71 2.28
N GLY A 204 -1.71 -0.38 1.54
CA GLY A 204 -2.10 -0.49 0.13
C GLY A 204 -3.62 -0.32 -0.05
N ASN A 205 -4.41 -1.00 0.78
CA ASN A 205 -5.87 -0.86 0.77
C ASN A 205 -6.32 0.58 1.07
N ALA A 206 -5.65 1.28 1.98
CA ALA A 206 -5.94 2.68 2.28
C ALA A 206 -5.60 3.61 1.10
N GLU A 207 -4.53 3.33 0.35
CA GLU A 207 -4.16 4.09 -0.85
C GLU A 207 -5.16 3.87 -1.99
N SER A 208 -5.58 2.62 -2.22
CA SER A 208 -6.65 2.29 -3.18
C SER A 208 -7.97 2.98 -2.82
N ARG A 209 -8.29 3.12 -1.52
CA ARG A 209 -9.46 3.91 -1.06
C ARG A 209 -9.34 5.38 -1.36
N PHE A 210 -8.14 5.94 -1.28
CA PHE A 210 -7.89 7.34 -1.62
C PHE A 210 -8.12 7.59 -3.12
N MET A 211 -7.68 6.67 -3.98
CA MET A 211 -7.95 6.71 -5.42
C MET A 211 -9.45 6.52 -5.72
N LEU A 212 -10.11 5.57 -5.07
CA LEU A 212 -11.55 5.35 -5.21
C LEU A 212 -12.36 6.60 -4.85
N CYS A 213 -11.94 7.35 -3.84
CA CYS A 213 -12.57 8.62 -3.48
C CYS A 213 -12.54 9.62 -4.66
N SER A 214 -11.42 9.70 -5.38
CA SER A 214 -11.29 10.52 -6.59
C SER A 214 -12.22 10.04 -7.71
N LYS A 215 -12.24 8.73 -7.98
CA LYS A 215 -13.13 8.11 -8.98
C LYS A 215 -14.59 8.48 -8.74
N GLU A 216 -15.09 8.27 -7.50
CA GLU A 216 -16.50 8.50 -7.16
C GLU A 216 -16.93 9.96 -7.43
N ALA A 217 -16.07 10.93 -7.11
CA ALA A 217 -16.35 12.33 -7.39
C ALA A 217 -16.39 12.63 -8.89
N ILE A 218 -15.38 12.15 -9.65
CA ILE A 218 -15.22 12.47 -11.08
C ILE A 218 -16.31 11.81 -11.90
N VAL A 219 -16.62 10.54 -11.65
CA VAL A 219 -17.68 9.81 -12.35
C VAL A 219 -19.05 10.44 -12.05
N ALA A 220 -19.31 10.83 -10.79
CA ALA A 220 -20.55 11.54 -10.45
C ALA A 220 -20.66 12.90 -11.19
N ALA A 221 -19.54 13.63 -11.32
CA ALA A 221 -19.51 14.87 -12.07
C ALA A 221 -19.74 14.65 -13.57
N ALA A 222 -19.14 13.61 -14.17
CA ALA A 222 -19.34 13.22 -15.55
C ALA A 222 -20.83 12.90 -15.85
N ARG A 223 -21.56 12.38 -14.85
CA ARG A 223 -23.00 12.16 -14.91
C ARG A 223 -23.84 13.43 -14.73
N GLY A 224 -23.20 14.60 -14.59
CA GLY A 224 -23.87 15.88 -14.37
C GLY A 224 -24.40 16.10 -12.95
N VAL A 225 -23.99 15.30 -11.98
CA VAL A 225 -24.39 15.44 -10.58
C VAL A 225 -23.85 16.76 -10.02
N ASN A 226 -24.62 17.39 -9.14
CA ASN A 226 -24.19 18.64 -8.48
C ASN A 226 -22.88 18.40 -7.70
N PRO A 227 -21.89 19.33 -7.76
CA PRO A 227 -20.59 19.18 -7.08
C PRO A 227 -20.69 18.78 -5.60
N GLN A 228 -21.60 19.36 -4.84
CA GLN A 228 -21.79 19.02 -3.42
C GLN A 228 -22.22 17.56 -3.23
N ILE A 229 -23.11 17.07 -4.09
CA ILE A 229 -23.58 15.68 -4.04
C ILE A 229 -22.48 14.73 -4.52
N ALA A 230 -21.73 15.09 -5.57
CA ALA A 230 -20.60 14.32 -6.07
C ALA A 230 -19.51 14.15 -4.99
N ILE A 231 -19.22 15.20 -4.24
CA ILE A 231 -18.29 15.11 -3.10
C ILE A 231 -18.87 14.25 -1.96
N GLU A 232 -20.18 14.20 -1.76
CA GLU A 232 -20.77 13.31 -0.74
C GLU A 232 -20.63 11.84 -1.16
N PHE A 233 -20.69 11.47 -2.45
CA PHE A 233 -20.34 10.15 -2.94
C PHE A 233 -18.88 9.82 -2.61
N ALA A 234 -17.95 10.70 -2.95
CA ALA A 234 -16.53 10.56 -2.63
C ALA A 234 -16.29 10.40 -1.12
N ARG A 235 -16.90 11.25 -0.29
CA ARG A 235 -16.76 11.17 1.17
C ARG A 235 -17.24 9.84 1.72
N ARG A 236 -18.32 9.29 1.20
CA ARG A 236 -18.89 8.02 1.66
C ARG A 236 -18.08 6.80 1.26
N SER A 237 -17.19 6.89 0.28
CA SER A 237 -16.25 5.83 -0.04
C SER A 237 -15.08 5.72 0.95
N ILE A 238 -14.85 6.74 1.79
CA ILE A 238 -13.79 6.77 2.81
C ILE A 238 -14.20 5.90 4.01
N PHE A 239 -13.24 5.18 4.61
CA PHE A 239 -13.46 4.44 5.84
C PHE A 239 -13.91 5.37 6.98
N SER A 240 -14.75 4.87 7.88
CA SER A 240 -15.39 5.67 8.93
C SER A 240 -14.41 6.42 9.83
N ASP A 241 -13.26 5.82 10.10
CA ASP A 241 -12.25 6.34 11.02
C ASP A 241 -11.52 7.57 10.44
N GLU A 242 -11.28 7.59 9.12
CA GLU A 242 -10.63 8.69 8.40
C GLU A 242 -11.62 9.63 7.70
N ARG A 243 -12.92 9.30 7.71
CA ARG A 243 -13.94 10.08 7.00
C ARG A 243 -14.19 11.42 7.66
N PRO A 244 -13.99 12.57 6.98
CA PRO A 244 -14.44 13.86 7.47
C PRO A 244 -15.94 13.89 7.71
N THR A 245 -16.38 14.52 8.78
CA THR A 245 -17.82 14.68 9.07
C THR A 245 -18.46 15.71 8.13
N GLY A 246 -19.78 15.65 7.96
CA GLY A 246 -20.51 16.63 7.14
C GLY A 246 -20.26 18.07 7.56
N PRO A 247 -20.40 18.43 8.86
CA PRO A 247 -20.12 19.79 9.34
C PRO A 247 -18.68 20.26 9.10
N GLU A 248 -17.68 19.38 9.25
CA GLU A 248 -16.27 19.71 8.95
C GLU A 248 -16.10 20.06 7.46
N LEU A 249 -16.76 19.29 6.58
CA LEU A 249 -16.69 19.51 5.14
C LEU A 249 -17.41 20.80 4.73
N GLU A 250 -18.59 21.07 5.28
CA GLU A 250 -19.34 22.31 5.04
C GLU A 250 -18.52 23.54 5.45
N LYS A 251 -17.87 23.51 6.61
CA LYS A 251 -16.99 24.57 7.07
C LYS A 251 -15.81 24.77 6.10
N ALA A 252 -15.17 23.68 5.69
CA ALA A 252 -14.05 23.73 4.75
C ALA A 252 -14.46 24.35 3.39
N PHE A 253 -15.65 24.03 2.89
CA PHE A 253 -16.17 24.61 1.65
C PHE A 253 -16.59 26.08 1.79
N ALA A 254 -17.10 26.49 2.96
CA ALA A 254 -17.38 27.90 3.22
C ALA A 254 -16.11 28.76 3.17
N GLU A 255 -15.00 28.24 3.71
CA GLU A 255 -13.69 28.90 3.65
C GLU A 255 -13.14 29.01 2.22
N LEU A 256 -13.43 28.03 1.34
CA LEU A 256 -13.03 28.07 -0.08
C LEU A 256 -13.85 29.07 -0.90
N LYS A 257 -15.11 29.33 -0.55
CA LYS A 257 -15.98 30.31 -1.23
C LYS A 257 -15.68 31.75 -0.85
N GLY A 258 -15.03 31.97 0.30
CA GLY A 258 -14.66 33.30 0.79
C GLY A 258 -13.29 33.81 0.28
N LYS A 259 -12.57 32.98 -0.46
CA LYS A 259 -11.31 33.32 -1.13
C LYS A 259 -11.55 33.50 -2.64
#